data_28b5db27b55e10ed4505c76a20c71325
#
_entry.id   28b5db27b55e10ed4505c76a20c71325
#
_cell.length_a   1.000
_cell.length_b   1.000
_cell.length_c   1.000
_cell.angle_alpha   90.00
_cell.angle_beta   90.00
_cell.angle_gamma   90.00
#
_symmetry.space_group_name_H-M   'P 1'
#
loop_
_entity.id
_entity.type
_entity.pdbx_description
1 polymer ?
#
loop_
_entity_poly.entity_id
_entity_poly.type
_entity_poly.pdbx_seq_one_letter_code
_entity_poly.pdbx_strand_id
1 'polypeptide(L)'
;MLALLVARFRRLDLAEDGLADAFEAAARTWPTEGVPRNPAGWLLTAARRRVLDRLRSEEALARSMPLLAVDAELTAQAQQVLADPGDVLLDERLRLVLLCAHPRLSREAAAALTLRLVLGISTDDIARLFLQSTPTMAARLTRARKKLAGETFAVPTGADLVDRVGVVAEVAYLAFTAGYAPGSGPDLVRAELAGEAIRLVRVLRTVLPYDDSELAALQALMLLQHSRRDARIADGHPVLLPDQDRSLWHGAEIGEALDLLRPLTAAPPAPYLLQALIAAEHAIAADPADTAWDRI
;
A
#
# COMPACT_ATOMS: atom_id res chain seq x y z
N MET A 1 7.77 -0.56 9.25
CA MET A 1 7.83 -0.39 10.72
C MET A 1 6.55 -0.83 11.42
N LEU A 2 5.39 -0.26 11.09
CA LEU A 2 4.12 -0.65 11.73
C LEU A 2 3.86 -2.15 11.63
N ALA A 3 4.02 -2.74 10.44
CA ALA A 3 3.83 -4.17 10.21
C ALA A 3 4.67 -5.05 11.16
N LEU A 4 5.94 -4.71 11.38
CA LEU A 4 6.83 -5.41 12.30
C LEU A 4 6.35 -5.34 13.76
N LEU A 5 5.88 -4.15 14.19
CA LEU A 5 5.32 -3.99 15.54
C LEU A 5 4.03 -4.79 15.70
N VAL A 6 3.14 -4.76 14.70
CA VAL A 6 1.88 -5.53 14.73
C VAL A 6 2.15 -7.04 14.71
N ALA A 7 3.08 -7.51 13.89
CA ALA A 7 3.50 -8.91 13.84
C ALA A 7 3.95 -9.40 15.22
N ARG A 8 4.67 -8.55 15.93
CA ARG A 8 5.27 -8.90 17.20
C ARG A 8 4.30 -8.82 18.38
N PHE A 9 3.61 -7.70 18.50
CA PHE A 9 2.76 -7.43 19.66
C PHE A 9 1.31 -7.89 19.47
N ARG A 10 0.91 -8.23 18.24
CA ARG A 10 -0.45 -8.63 17.85
C ARG A 10 -1.53 -7.63 18.30
N ARG A 11 -1.12 -6.39 18.48
CA ARG A 11 -1.93 -5.26 18.93
C ARG A 11 -1.70 -4.07 18.01
N LEU A 12 -2.60 -3.93 17.03
CA LEU A 12 -2.53 -2.85 16.03
C LEU A 12 -2.62 -1.47 16.69
N ASP A 13 -3.52 -1.31 17.64
CA ASP A 13 -3.73 -0.09 18.40
C ASP A 13 -2.45 0.40 19.11
N LEU A 14 -1.81 -0.49 19.88
CA LEU A 14 -0.57 -0.16 20.60
C LEU A 14 0.61 0.07 19.66
N ALA A 15 0.67 -0.67 18.54
CA ALA A 15 1.73 -0.52 17.54
C ALA A 15 1.65 0.82 16.82
N GLU A 16 0.45 1.29 16.45
CA GLU A 16 0.23 2.60 15.85
C GLU A 16 0.59 3.73 16.82
N ASP A 17 0.07 3.66 18.03
CA ASP A 17 0.34 4.66 19.06
C ASP A 17 1.84 4.74 19.41
N GLY A 18 2.50 3.58 19.61
CA GLY A 18 3.93 3.53 19.89
C GLY A 18 4.77 4.10 18.74
N LEU A 19 4.36 3.87 17.49
CA LEU A 19 5.04 4.42 16.33
C LEU A 19 4.81 5.94 16.21
N ALA A 20 3.60 6.43 16.49
CA ALA A 20 3.30 7.87 16.53
C ALA A 20 4.14 8.58 17.60
N ASP A 21 4.22 8.02 18.81
CA ASP A 21 5.06 8.53 19.90
C ASP A 21 6.56 8.57 19.51
N ALA A 22 7.02 7.57 18.75
CA ALA A 22 8.40 7.54 18.26
C ALA A 22 8.68 8.64 17.23
N PHE A 23 7.77 8.91 16.32
CA PHE A 23 7.89 10.04 15.38
C PHE A 23 7.85 11.40 16.09
N GLU A 24 6.98 11.56 17.09
CA GLU A 24 6.94 12.76 17.92
C GLU A 24 8.28 12.97 18.65
N ALA A 25 8.85 11.91 19.23
CA ALA A 25 10.15 11.95 19.87
C ALA A 25 11.25 12.33 18.87
N ALA A 26 11.25 11.77 17.67
CA ALA A 26 12.20 12.10 16.60
C ALA A 26 12.09 13.59 16.21
N ALA A 27 10.89 14.09 15.99
CA ALA A 27 10.65 15.50 15.64
C ALA A 27 11.16 16.47 16.72
N ARG A 28 11.15 16.04 17.98
CA ARG A 28 11.65 16.84 19.09
C ARG A 28 13.17 16.77 19.28
N THR A 29 13.78 15.59 19.08
CA THR A 29 15.21 15.36 19.42
C THR A 29 16.14 15.56 18.24
N TRP A 30 15.78 15.16 17.03
CA TRP A 30 16.66 15.22 15.86
C TRP A 30 17.07 16.63 15.43
N PRO A 31 16.26 17.69 15.59
CA PRO A 31 16.72 19.06 15.30
C PRO A 31 17.90 19.51 16.15
N THR A 32 18.04 18.98 17.38
CA THR A 32 19.10 19.36 18.34
C THR A 32 20.24 18.35 18.41
N GLU A 33 19.95 17.07 18.32
CA GLU A 33 20.92 15.98 18.49
C GLU A 33 21.44 15.42 17.15
N GLY A 34 20.81 15.82 16.05
CA GLY A 34 21.08 15.30 14.70
C GLY A 34 20.31 14.02 14.39
N VAL A 35 20.15 13.76 13.09
CA VAL A 35 19.51 12.53 12.61
C VAL A 35 20.46 11.35 12.81
N PRO A 36 20.05 10.26 13.48
CA PRO A 36 20.89 9.10 13.69
C PRO A 36 21.30 8.44 12.37
N ARG A 37 22.42 7.70 12.36
CA ARG A 37 22.92 6.97 11.17
C ARG A 37 21.89 6.00 10.61
N ASN A 38 21.01 5.48 11.46
CA ASN A 38 19.89 4.62 11.08
C ASN A 38 18.58 5.15 11.68
N PRO A 39 17.91 6.08 11.00
CA PRO A 39 16.65 6.66 11.46
C PRO A 39 15.53 5.61 11.66
N ALA A 40 15.43 4.65 10.74
CA ALA A 40 14.41 3.61 10.80
C ALA A 40 14.58 2.68 12.02
N GLY A 41 15.81 2.27 12.30
CA GLY A 41 16.15 1.45 13.48
C GLY A 41 15.91 2.19 14.79
N TRP A 42 16.23 3.48 14.85
CA TRP A 42 15.96 4.33 16.01
C TRP A 42 14.44 4.43 16.27
N LEU A 43 13.65 4.73 15.24
CA LEU A 43 12.19 4.82 15.33
C LEU A 43 11.57 3.49 15.78
N LEU A 44 12.01 2.37 15.22
CA LEU A 44 11.50 1.05 15.61
C LEU A 44 11.80 0.73 17.08
N THR A 45 13.02 1.08 17.54
CA THR A 45 13.44 0.90 18.95
C THR A 45 12.64 1.78 19.89
N ALA A 46 12.42 3.05 19.54
CA ALA A 46 11.63 3.99 20.33
C ALA A 46 10.16 3.55 20.41
N ALA A 47 9.56 3.21 19.28
CA ALA A 47 8.18 2.72 19.20
C ALA A 47 7.99 1.47 20.06
N ARG A 48 8.90 0.51 19.96
CA ARG A 48 8.91 -0.71 20.75
C ARG A 48 8.91 -0.42 22.26
N ARG A 49 9.78 0.47 22.73
CA ARG A 49 9.82 0.85 24.15
C ARG A 49 8.46 1.39 24.60
N ARG A 50 7.82 2.23 23.81
CA ARG A 50 6.50 2.79 24.10
C ARG A 50 5.43 1.71 24.20
N VAL A 51 5.40 0.74 23.26
CA VAL A 51 4.45 -0.38 23.32
C VAL A 51 4.67 -1.21 24.58
N LEU A 52 5.93 -1.54 24.91
CA LEU A 52 6.25 -2.30 26.13
C LEU A 52 5.85 -1.57 27.41
N ASP A 53 6.09 -0.25 27.48
CA ASP A 53 5.70 0.55 28.65
C ASP A 53 4.18 0.59 28.83
N ARG A 54 3.41 0.68 27.73
CA ARG A 54 1.95 0.59 27.78
C ARG A 54 1.46 -0.79 28.20
N LEU A 55 2.04 -1.86 27.61
CA LEU A 55 1.73 -3.23 28.02
C LEU A 55 2.04 -3.46 29.51
N ARG A 56 3.18 -2.99 29.99
CA ARG A 56 3.51 -3.06 31.43
C ARG A 56 2.51 -2.28 32.30
N SER A 57 2.04 -1.15 31.83
CA SER A 57 0.99 -0.38 32.53
C SER A 57 -0.36 -1.09 32.52
N GLU A 58 -0.71 -1.76 31.41
CA GLU A 58 -1.91 -2.60 31.30
C GLU A 58 -1.78 -3.86 32.17
N GLU A 59 -0.58 -4.49 32.24
CA GLU A 59 -0.28 -5.69 33.02
C GLU A 59 -0.08 -5.40 34.51
N ALA A 60 0.34 -4.20 34.90
CA ALA A 60 0.31 -3.78 36.30
C ALA A 60 -1.13 -3.75 36.86
N LEU A 61 -2.12 -3.68 35.97
CA LEU A 61 -3.54 -3.90 36.27
C LEU A 61 -3.97 -5.37 36.16
N ALA A 62 -3.21 -6.26 35.44
CA ALA A 62 -3.47 -7.68 35.27
C ALA A 62 -2.17 -8.48 35.45
N ARG A 63 -1.99 -9.11 36.61
CA ARG A 63 -0.80 -9.84 37.07
C ARG A 63 -0.13 -10.78 36.04
N SER A 64 1.19 -10.56 35.85
CA SER A 64 2.32 -11.51 35.64
C SER A 64 2.36 -12.44 34.44
N MET A 65 3.37 -12.26 33.55
CA MET A 65 4.27 -13.27 32.94
C MET A 65 4.91 -12.84 31.60
N PRO A 66 5.86 -13.52 30.96
CA PRO A 66 7.30 -13.28 30.93
C PRO A 66 7.77 -12.38 29.76
N LEU A 67 7.98 -11.11 30.02
CA LEU A 67 8.40 -10.05 29.05
C LEU A 67 9.88 -10.11 28.66
N LEU A 68 10.73 -10.80 29.41
CA LEU A 68 12.18 -10.79 29.20
C LEU A 68 12.67 -11.63 28.01
N ALA A 69 11.97 -12.73 27.67
CA ALA A 69 12.32 -13.55 26.50
C ALA A 69 11.99 -12.83 25.18
N VAL A 70 10.94 -11.99 25.19
CA VAL A 70 10.50 -11.14 24.07
C VAL A 70 11.54 -10.09 23.71
N ASP A 71 12.33 -9.64 24.67
CA ASP A 71 13.29 -8.53 24.51
C ASP A 71 14.54 -8.91 23.69
N ALA A 72 15.07 -10.12 23.89
CA ALA A 72 16.26 -10.60 23.19
C ALA A 72 15.98 -10.90 21.70
N GLU A 73 14.82 -11.50 21.41
CA GLU A 73 14.43 -11.90 20.06
C GLU A 73 14.11 -10.70 19.16
N LEU A 74 13.53 -9.63 19.73
CA LEU A 74 13.29 -8.38 19.01
C LEU A 74 14.56 -7.60 18.72
N THR A 75 15.55 -7.68 19.60
CA THR A 75 16.85 -7.05 19.35
C THR A 75 17.55 -7.74 18.18
N ALA A 76 17.46 -9.07 18.09
CA ALA A 76 17.99 -9.84 16.98
C ALA A 76 17.24 -9.54 15.66
N GLN A 77 15.89 -9.47 15.68
CA GLN A 77 15.09 -9.10 14.50
C GLN A 77 15.33 -7.65 14.05
N ALA A 78 15.46 -6.70 14.98
CA ALA A 78 15.82 -5.33 14.64
C ALA A 78 17.20 -5.27 13.97
N GLN A 79 18.17 -6.05 14.46
CA GLN A 79 19.49 -6.17 13.85
C GLN A 79 19.45 -6.83 12.47
N GLN A 80 18.60 -7.82 12.27
CA GLN A 80 18.42 -8.51 10.99
C GLN A 80 17.74 -7.62 9.92
N VAL A 81 16.73 -6.84 10.31
CA VAL A 81 16.11 -5.78 9.46
C VAL A 81 17.12 -4.67 9.13
N LEU A 82 18.14 -4.47 9.98
CA LEU A 82 19.23 -3.53 9.76
C LEU A 82 20.27 -4.06 8.76
N ALA A 83 20.44 -5.40 8.69
CA ALA A 83 21.41 -6.05 7.83
C ALA A 83 20.85 -6.32 6.41
N ASP A 84 19.59 -6.72 6.30
CA ASP A 84 18.89 -6.90 5.03
C ASP A 84 17.35 -6.73 5.21
N PRO A 85 16.79 -5.57 4.82
CA PRO A 85 15.38 -5.29 5.01
C PRO A 85 14.43 -5.99 4.02
N GLY A 86 14.96 -6.76 3.04
CA GLY A 86 14.20 -7.21 1.88
C GLY A 86 12.99 -8.11 2.22
N ASP A 87 13.26 -9.39 2.49
CA ASP A 87 12.18 -10.41 2.50
C ASP A 87 11.28 -10.35 3.74
N VAL A 88 11.85 -10.13 4.93
CA VAL A 88 11.07 -10.10 6.19
C VAL A 88 10.10 -8.90 6.23
N LEU A 89 10.50 -7.76 5.69
CA LEU A 89 9.65 -6.56 5.62
C LEU A 89 8.51 -6.75 4.61
N LEU A 90 8.76 -7.46 3.52
CA LEU A 90 7.77 -7.81 2.50
C LEU A 90 6.68 -8.70 3.07
N ASP A 91 7.06 -9.77 3.76
CA ASP A 91 6.14 -10.72 4.39
C ASP A 91 5.25 -10.07 5.44
N GLU A 92 5.82 -9.22 6.30
CA GLU A 92 5.06 -8.54 7.34
C GLU A 92 4.14 -7.44 6.78
N ARG A 93 4.57 -6.75 5.73
CA ARG A 93 3.74 -5.77 5.02
C ARG A 93 2.54 -6.44 4.37
N LEU A 94 2.74 -7.60 3.75
CA LEU A 94 1.67 -8.40 3.18
C LEU A 94 0.66 -8.84 4.23
N ARG A 95 1.15 -9.37 5.37
CA ARG A 95 0.27 -9.77 6.48
C ARG A 95 -0.59 -8.60 6.97
N LEU A 96 -0.01 -7.41 7.06
CA LEU A 96 -0.75 -6.20 7.43
C LEU A 96 -1.82 -5.85 6.39
N VAL A 97 -1.50 -5.95 5.11
CA VAL A 97 -2.46 -5.71 4.02
C VAL A 97 -3.63 -6.69 4.10
N LEU A 98 -3.34 -7.99 4.24
CA LEU A 98 -4.37 -9.02 4.33
C LEU A 98 -5.20 -8.92 5.62
N LEU A 99 -4.61 -8.44 6.72
CA LEU A 99 -5.35 -8.11 7.94
C LEU A 99 -6.32 -6.94 7.68
N CYS A 100 -5.87 -5.89 7.00
CA CYS A 100 -6.73 -4.76 6.65
C CYS A 100 -7.90 -5.16 5.73
N ALA A 101 -7.73 -6.21 4.92
CA ALA A 101 -8.77 -6.78 4.06
C ALA A 101 -9.61 -7.88 4.75
N HIS A 102 -9.66 -7.91 6.08
CA HIS A 102 -10.36 -8.92 6.84
C HIS A 102 -11.89 -8.88 6.58
N PRO A 103 -12.57 -10.05 6.41
CA PRO A 103 -14.00 -10.11 6.05
C PRO A 103 -14.95 -9.50 7.12
N ARG A 104 -14.49 -9.28 8.35
CA ARG A 104 -15.25 -8.51 9.37
C ARG A 104 -15.40 -7.02 9.05
N LEU A 105 -14.62 -6.49 8.12
CA LEU A 105 -14.70 -5.10 7.68
C LEU A 105 -15.61 -4.99 6.45
N SER A 106 -16.29 -3.85 6.31
CA SER A 106 -16.87 -3.51 5.01
C SER A 106 -15.75 -3.17 4.02
N ARG A 107 -16.04 -3.27 2.72
CA ARG A 107 -15.06 -2.94 1.67
C ARG A 107 -14.49 -1.52 1.83
N GLU A 108 -15.34 -0.54 2.16
CA GLU A 108 -14.90 0.84 2.39
C GLU A 108 -14.03 0.98 3.65
N ALA A 109 -14.31 0.20 4.70
CA ALA A 109 -13.49 0.23 5.91
C ALA A 109 -12.13 -0.46 5.68
N ALA A 110 -12.11 -1.57 4.95
CA ALA A 110 -10.89 -2.25 4.54
C ALA A 110 -10.03 -1.34 3.66
N ALA A 111 -10.63 -0.69 2.66
CA ALA A 111 -9.95 0.26 1.79
C ALA A 111 -9.36 1.43 2.58
N ALA A 112 -10.16 2.10 3.42
CA ALA A 112 -9.68 3.22 4.22
C ALA A 112 -8.54 2.82 5.16
N LEU A 113 -8.61 1.63 5.77
CA LEU A 113 -7.60 1.14 6.68
C LEU A 113 -6.30 0.78 5.95
N THR A 114 -6.39 0.12 4.79
CA THR A 114 -5.22 -0.19 3.95
C THR A 114 -4.52 1.08 3.46
N LEU A 115 -5.28 2.07 2.97
CA LEU A 115 -4.75 3.37 2.56
C LEU A 115 -4.01 4.05 3.72
N ARG A 116 -4.56 3.98 4.93
CA ARG A 116 -3.97 4.61 6.12
C ARG A 116 -2.72 3.89 6.61
N LEU A 117 -2.79 2.56 6.81
CA LEU A 117 -1.77 1.79 7.52
C LEU A 117 -0.65 1.27 6.61
N VAL A 118 -0.98 0.94 5.37
CA VAL A 118 -0.04 0.34 4.42
C VAL A 118 0.58 1.40 3.52
N LEU A 119 -0.24 2.32 2.99
CA LEU A 119 0.19 3.35 2.06
C LEU A 119 0.46 4.70 2.73
N GLY A 120 0.17 4.85 4.03
CA GLY A 120 0.51 6.04 4.81
C GLY A 120 -0.30 7.30 4.47
N ILE A 121 -1.42 7.17 3.75
CA ILE A 121 -2.22 8.30 3.31
C ILE A 121 -2.88 8.99 4.52
N SER A 122 -2.95 10.31 4.51
CA SER A 122 -3.57 11.07 5.59
C SER A 122 -5.08 10.79 5.69
N THR A 123 -5.65 10.89 6.90
CA THR A 123 -7.10 10.71 7.10
C THR A 123 -7.92 11.72 6.30
N ASP A 124 -7.40 12.93 6.13
CA ASP A 124 -8.02 13.99 5.34
C ASP A 124 -8.06 13.66 3.84
N ASP A 125 -6.94 13.15 3.29
CA ASP A 125 -6.88 12.71 1.90
C ASP A 125 -7.81 11.51 1.66
N ILE A 126 -7.83 10.54 2.59
CA ILE A 126 -8.76 9.40 2.50
C ILE A 126 -10.21 9.88 2.54
N ALA A 127 -10.54 10.82 3.42
CA ALA A 127 -11.88 11.40 3.50
C ALA A 127 -12.30 12.04 2.17
N ARG A 128 -11.41 12.78 1.53
CA ARG A 128 -11.62 13.36 0.19
C ARG A 128 -11.86 12.29 -0.87
N LEU A 129 -11.06 11.21 -0.88
CA LEU A 129 -11.23 10.09 -1.82
C LEU A 129 -12.60 9.43 -1.71
N PHE A 130 -13.13 9.32 -0.49
CA PHE A 130 -14.43 8.72 -0.23
C PHE A 130 -15.58 9.73 -0.24
N LEU A 131 -15.33 10.98 -0.60
CA LEU A 131 -16.31 12.08 -0.59
C LEU A 131 -17.01 12.20 0.78
N GLN A 132 -16.24 12.11 1.85
CA GLN A 132 -16.72 12.16 3.24
C GLN A 132 -15.99 13.24 4.04
N SER A 133 -16.56 13.61 5.18
CA SER A 133 -15.88 14.51 6.11
C SER A 133 -14.75 13.79 6.87
N THR A 134 -13.68 14.51 7.19
CA THR A 134 -12.56 13.98 7.97
C THR A 134 -12.96 13.37 9.30
N PRO A 135 -13.89 13.97 10.11
CA PRO A 135 -14.37 13.33 11.33
C PRO A 135 -15.09 12.00 11.10
N THR A 136 -15.88 11.90 10.01
CA THR A 136 -16.58 10.66 9.65
C THR A 136 -15.57 9.56 9.29
N MET A 137 -14.54 9.91 8.53
CA MET A 137 -13.47 8.97 8.14
C MET A 137 -12.66 8.54 9.38
N ALA A 138 -12.28 9.46 10.25
CA ALA A 138 -11.59 9.14 11.51
C ALA A 138 -12.39 8.16 12.38
N ALA A 139 -13.70 8.39 12.53
CA ALA A 139 -14.58 7.49 13.26
C ALA A 139 -14.69 6.10 12.58
N ARG A 140 -14.69 6.04 11.24
CA ARG A 140 -14.66 4.78 10.46
C ARG A 140 -13.38 4.00 10.72
N LEU A 141 -12.22 4.65 10.64
CA LEU A 141 -10.91 4.06 10.90
C LEU A 141 -10.81 3.52 12.34
N THR A 142 -11.28 4.28 13.32
CA THR A 142 -11.32 3.85 14.74
C THR A 142 -12.18 2.60 14.92
N ARG A 143 -13.38 2.58 14.32
CA ARG A 143 -14.25 1.39 14.38
C ARG A 143 -13.66 0.18 13.67
N ALA A 144 -12.98 0.39 12.53
CA ALA A 144 -12.29 -0.69 11.81
C ALA A 144 -11.19 -1.32 12.66
N ARG A 145 -10.32 -0.51 13.29
CA ARG A 145 -9.29 -0.99 14.22
C ARG A 145 -9.88 -1.79 15.38
N LYS A 146 -10.95 -1.28 15.98
CA LYS A 146 -11.63 -1.97 17.08
C LYS A 146 -12.19 -3.32 16.67
N LYS A 147 -12.70 -3.47 15.44
CA LYS A 147 -13.16 -4.75 14.90
C LYS A 147 -12.03 -5.75 14.68
N LEU A 148 -10.82 -5.28 14.38
CA LEU A 148 -9.64 -6.12 14.18
C LEU A 148 -8.88 -6.41 15.49
N ALA A 149 -9.28 -5.82 16.60
CA ALA A 149 -8.67 -6.10 17.90
C ALA A 149 -8.82 -7.58 18.23
N GLY A 150 -7.70 -8.28 18.45
CA GLY A 150 -7.67 -9.72 18.74
C GLY A 150 -7.69 -10.65 17.53
N GLU A 151 -7.79 -10.13 16.30
CA GLU A 151 -7.69 -10.95 15.10
C GLU A 151 -6.25 -11.46 14.87
N THR A 152 -6.15 -12.62 14.24
CA THR A 152 -4.86 -13.26 13.98
C THR A 152 -4.10 -12.52 12.88
N PHE A 153 -2.86 -12.14 13.18
CA PHE A 153 -1.93 -11.56 12.22
C PHE A 153 -1.20 -12.68 11.46
N ALA A 154 -1.91 -13.31 10.53
CA ALA A 154 -1.40 -14.41 9.72
C ALA A 154 -1.87 -14.28 8.27
N VAL A 155 -1.12 -14.86 7.34
CA VAL A 155 -1.57 -14.99 5.96
C VAL A 155 -2.69 -16.02 5.91
N PRO A 156 -3.89 -15.66 5.43
CA PRO A 156 -4.99 -16.61 5.25
C PRO A 156 -4.65 -17.62 4.16
N THR A 157 -5.42 -18.71 4.09
CA THR A 157 -5.24 -19.76 3.07
C THR A 157 -6.56 -20.06 2.37
N GLY A 158 -6.50 -20.73 1.22
CA GLY A 158 -7.70 -21.18 0.49
C GLY A 158 -8.59 -20.00 0.03
N ALA A 159 -9.90 -20.18 0.14
CA ALA A 159 -10.90 -19.20 -0.30
C ALA A 159 -10.76 -17.83 0.40
N ASP A 160 -10.41 -17.84 1.68
CA ASP A 160 -10.21 -16.62 2.47
C ASP A 160 -9.06 -15.75 1.94
N LEU A 161 -8.01 -16.38 1.39
CA LEU A 161 -6.93 -15.67 0.72
C LEU A 161 -7.42 -15.02 -0.58
N VAL A 162 -8.16 -15.77 -1.40
CA VAL A 162 -8.69 -15.28 -2.69
C VAL A 162 -9.58 -14.05 -2.47
N ASP A 163 -10.52 -14.14 -1.52
CA ASP A 163 -11.43 -13.04 -1.21
C ASP A 163 -10.67 -11.79 -0.74
N ARG A 164 -9.68 -11.97 0.13
CA ARG A 164 -8.88 -10.82 0.62
C ARG A 164 -8.00 -10.22 -0.45
N VAL A 165 -7.42 -11.05 -1.33
CA VAL A 165 -6.63 -10.55 -2.48
C VAL A 165 -7.50 -9.69 -3.39
N GLY A 166 -8.74 -10.11 -3.69
CA GLY A 166 -9.68 -9.31 -4.46
C GLY A 166 -9.94 -7.93 -3.83
N VAL A 167 -10.17 -7.89 -2.51
CA VAL A 167 -10.35 -6.61 -1.78
C VAL A 167 -9.09 -5.74 -1.87
N VAL A 168 -7.90 -6.33 -1.72
CA VAL A 168 -6.64 -5.57 -1.79
C VAL A 168 -6.38 -5.05 -3.21
N ALA A 169 -6.73 -5.82 -4.24
CA ALA A 169 -6.64 -5.39 -5.64
C ALA A 169 -7.52 -4.15 -5.92
N GLU A 170 -8.77 -4.17 -5.45
CA GLU A 170 -9.67 -3.01 -5.53
C GLU A 170 -9.08 -1.78 -4.80
N VAL A 171 -8.50 -1.98 -3.63
CA VAL A 171 -7.87 -0.91 -2.85
C VAL A 171 -6.62 -0.36 -3.54
N ALA A 172 -5.80 -1.23 -4.11
CA ALA A 172 -4.62 -0.81 -4.87
C ALA A 172 -5.02 0.03 -6.10
N TYR A 173 -6.06 -0.39 -6.82
CA TYR A 173 -6.59 0.38 -7.95
C TYR A 173 -7.16 1.74 -7.51
N LEU A 174 -7.89 1.79 -6.40
CA LEU A 174 -8.38 3.06 -5.82
C LEU A 174 -7.22 3.99 -5.43
N ALA A 175 -6.18 3.46 -4.77
CA ALA A 175 -4.99 4.23 -4.42
C ALA A 175 -4.26 4.75 -5.66
N PHE A 176 -4.13 3.90 -6.67
CA PHE A 176 -3.53 4.26 -7.95
C PHE A 176 -4.30 5.40 -8.62
N THR A 177 -5.63 5.29 -8.75
CA THR A 177 -6.46 6.33 -9.37
C THR A 177 -6.41 7.64 -8.60
N ALA A 178 -6.30 7.60 -7.29
CA ALA A 178 -6.11 8.77 -6.43
C ALA A 178 -4.75 9.47 -6.66
N GLY A 179 -3.70 8.70 -6.94
CA GLY A 179 -2.39 9.25 -7.29
C GLY A 179 -2.31 9.73 -8.74
N TYR A 180 -3.09 9.10 -9.60
CA TYR A 180 -3.08 9.31 -11.04
C TYR A 180 -3.98 10.45 -11.52
N ALA A 181 -5.14 10.68 -10.87
CA ALA A 181 -6.10 11.71 -11.22
C ALA A 181 -6.44 12.56 -9.98
N PRO A 182 -5.65 13.56 -9.66
CA PRO A 182 -5.91 14.43 -8.51
C PRO A 182 -7.15 15.29 -8.73
N GLY A 183 -8.01 15.29 -7.75
CA GLY A 183 -9.22 16.10 -7.79
C GLY A 183 -9.00 17.60 -7.58
N SER A 184 -7.89 18.02 -6.96
CA SER A 184 -7.52 19.44 -6.75
C SER A 184 -6.23 19.53 -5.91
N GLY A 185 -5.44 20.56 -6.13
CA GLY A 185 -4.22 20.86 -5.36
C GLY A 185 -3.01 21.16 -6.26
N PRO A 186 -1.91 21.68 -5.69
CA PRO A 186 -0.71 22.03 -6.46
C PRO A 186 0.00 20.83 -7.08
N ASP A 187 -0.18 19.62 -6.51
CA ASP A 187 0.40 18.39 -7.02
C ASP A 187 -0.63 17.63 -7.85
N LEU A 188 -0.63 17.91 -9.15
CA LEU A 188 -1.55 17.29 -10.10
C LEU A 188 -1.30 15.80 -10.32
N VAL A 189 -0.16 15.22 -9.91
CA VAL A 189 0.10 13.78 -9.91
C VAL A 189 0.85 13.41 -8.64
N ARG A 190 0.28 12.54 -7.83
CA ARG A 190 0.98 11.90 -6.72
C ARG A 190 1.64 10.61 -7.22
N ALA A 191 2.68 10.76 -8.05
CA ALA A 191 3.39 9.63 -8.66
C ALA A 191 3.90 8.60 -7.64
N GLU A 192 4.32 9.07 -6.47
CA GLU A 192 4.74 8.19 -5.36
C GLU A 192 3.62 7.27 -4.88
N LEU A 193 2.39 7.78 -4.77
CA LEU A 193 1.23 6.98 -4.36
C LEU A 193 0.87 5.95 -5.43
N ALA A 194 0.89 6.34 -6.70
CA ALA A 194 0.65 5.42 -7.82
C ALA A 194 1.74 4.32 -7.87
N GLY A 195 3.01 4.69 -7.67
CA GLY A 195 4.13 3.76 -7.58
C GLY A 195 4.00 2.77 -6.41
N GLU A 196 3.55 3.23 -5.22
CA GLU A 196 3.28 2.36 -4.07
C GLU A 196 2.14 1.37 -4.36
N ALA A 197 1.09 1.81 -5.04
CA ALA A 197 -0.02 0.93 -5.42
C ALA A 197 0.45 -0.15 -6.41
N ILE A 198 1.29 0.18 -7.39
CA ILE A 198 1.91 -0.79 -8.30
C ILE A 198 2.77 -1.79 -7.52
N ARG A 199 3.61 -1.30 -6.59
CA ARG A 199 4.43 -2.18 -5.73
C ARG A 199 3.57 -3.15 -4.91
N LEU A 200 2.44 -2.69 -4.38
CA LEU A 200 1.52 -3.53 -3.63
C LEU A 200 0.97 -4.68 -4.48
N VAL A 201 0.55 -4.41 -5.72
CA VAL A 201 0.06 -5.46 -6.64
C VAL A 201 1.18 -6.44 -7.01
N ARG A 202 2.41 -5.95 -7.26
CA ARG A 202 3.58 -6.83 -7.50
C ARG A 202 3.79 -7.79 -6.32
N VAL A 203 3.78 -7.29 -5.08
CA VAL A 203 3.94 -8.12 -3.88
C VAL A 203 2.82 -9.15 -3.76
N LEU A 204 1.56 -8.76 -3.98
CA LEU A 204 0.45 -9.72 -3.97
C LEU A 204 0.66 -10.86 -4.95
N ARG A 205 1.13 -10.58 -6.17
CA ARG A 205 1.39 -11.60 -7.17
C ARG A 205 2.53 -12.55 -6.78
N THR A 206 3.55 -12.08 -6.07
CA THR A 206 4.67 -12.95 -5.65
C THR A 206 4.32 -13.92 -4.53
N VAL A 207 3.29 -13.62 -3.75
CA VAL A 207 2.89 -14.44 -2.59
C VAL A 207 1.73 -15.37 -2.86
N LEU A 208 1.01 -15.17 -3.95
CA LEU A 208 -0.04 -16.10 -4.37
C LEU A 208 0.60 -17.41 -4.86
N PRO A 209 0.08 -18.58 -4.43
CA PRO A 209 0.58 -19.88 -4.88
C PRO A 209 0.12 -20.24 -6.30
N TYR A 210 -0.50 -19.31 -7.03
CA TYR A 210 -1.01 -19.46 -8.39
C TYR A 210 -0.92 -18.14 -9.14
N ASP A 211 -0.87 -18.23 -10.47
CA ASP A 211 -0.93 -17.06 -11.33
C ASP A 211 -2.37 -16.55 -11.43
N ASP A 212 -2.59 -15.32 -10.97
CA ASP A 212 -3.88 -14.63 -11.08
C ASP A 212 -3.85 -13.67 -12.27
N SER A 213 -4.65 -13.99 -13.27
CA SER A 213 -4.73 -13.22 -14.54
C SER A 213 -5.27 -11.81 -14.32
N GLU A 214 -6.23 -11.61 -13.41
CA GLU A 214 -6.78 -10.29 -13.12
C GLU A 214 -5.78 -9.41 -12.35
N LEU A 215 -4.99 -9.97 -11.43
CA LEU A 215 -3.92 -9.23 -10.79
C LEU A 215 -2.80 -8.87 -11.77
N ALA A 216 -2.47 -9.77 -12.70
CA ALA A 216 -1.49 -9.49 -13.74
C ALA A 216 -1.99 -8.38 -14.68
N ALA A 217 -3.26 -8.45 -15.08
CA ALA A 217 -3.91 -7.43 -15.90
C ALA A 217 -4.02 -6.08 -15.16
N LEU A 218 -4.36 -6.09 -13.87
CA LEU A 218 -4.36 -4.89 -13.04
C LEU A 218 -2.98 -4.24 -12.98
N GLN A 219 -1.92 -5.03 -12.75
CA GLN A 219 -0.55 -4.51 -12.77
C GLN A 219 -0.21 -3.89 -14.12
N ALA A 220 -0.53 -4.57 -15.22
CA ALA A 220 -0.30 -4.06 -16.57
C ALA A 220 -1.06 -2.75 -16.84
N LEU A 221 -2.34 -2.68 -16.46
CA LEU A 221 -3.14 -1.46 -16.55
C LEU A 221 -2.50 -0.29 -15.82
N MET A 222 -2.09 -0.53 -14.56
CA MET A 222 -1.46 0.50 -13.75
C MET A 222 -0.13 0.97 -14.35
N LEU A 223 0.71 0.06 -14.86
CA LEU A 223 1.96 0.38 -15.53
C LEU A 223 1.73 1.22 -16.80
N LEU A 224 0.79 0.81 -17.67
CA LEU A 224 0.44 1.54 -18.89
C LEU A 224 -0.07 2.96 -18.59
N GLN A 225 -0.86 3.12 -17.55
CA GLN A 225 -1.32 4.44 -17.14
C GLN A 225 -0.20 5.26 -16.50
N HIS A 226 0.65 4.64 -15.67
CA HIS A 226 1.75 5.29 -14.97
C HIS A 226 2.88 5.70 -15.91
N SER A 227 3.09 4.95 -16.99
CA SER A 227 4.13 5.25 -17.98
C SER A 227 3.98 6.65 -18.61
N ARG A 228 2.77 7.21 -18.59
CA ARG A 228 2.46 8.50 -19.19
C ARG A 228 2.48 9.69 -18.20
N ARG A 229 2.90 9.46 -16.94
CA ARG A 229 2.77 10.46 -15.85
C ARG A 229 3.40 11.80 -16.19
N ASP A 230 4.56 11.80 -16.86
CA ASP A 230 5.30 13.03 -17.18
C ASP A 230 4.71 13.80 -18.39
N ALA A 231 3.92 13.10 -19.23
CA ALA A 231 3.25 13.69 -20.39
C ALA A 231 1.84 14.23 -20.10
N ARG A 232 1.30 13.99 -18.89
CA ARG A 232 -0.11 14.29 -18.57
C ARG A 232 -0.37 15.73 -18.22
N ILE A 233 0.67 16.47 -17.90
CA ILE A 233 0.58 17.85 -17.43
C ILE A 233 1.61 18.68 -18.20
N ALA A 234 1.16 19.76 -18.80
CA ALA A 234 1.99 20.80 -19.37
C ALA A 234 1.49 22.15 -18.84
N ASP A 235 2.41 23.00 -18.40
CA ASP A 235 2.13 24.34 -17.87
C ASP A 235 1.04 24.36 -16.77
N GLY A 236 1.01 23.33 -15.93
CA GLY A 236 0.04 23.17 -14.83
C GLY A 236 -1.37 22.74 -15.29
N HIS A 237 -1.56 22.37 -16.55
CA HIS A 237 -2.84 21.93 -17.11
C HIS A 237 -2.79 20.46 -17.56
N PRO A 238 -3.89 19.68 -17.39
CA PRO A 238 -4.00 18.34 -17.94
C PRO A 238 -3.90 18.34 -19.47
N VAL A 239 -3.09 17.42 -20.00
CA VAL A 239 -2.94 17.19 -21.44
C VAL A 239 -3.76 15.95 -21.84
N LEU A 240 -4.61 16.10 -22.87
CA LEU A 240 -5.41 14.99 -23.39
C LEU A 240 -4.50 13.93 -24.02
N LEU A 241 -4.93 12.67 -24.02
CA LEU A 241 -4.16 11.55 -24.50
C LEU A 241 -3.61 11.73 -25.94
N PRO A 242 -4.39 12.24 -26.92
CA PRO A 242 -3.90 12.49 -28.27
C PRO A 242 -2.82 13.59 -28.33
N ASP A 243 -2.82 14.51 -27.39
CA ASP A 243 -1.93 15.69 -27.40
C ASP A 243 -0.68 15.46 -26.54
N GLN A 244 -0.55 14.30 -25.87
CA GLN A 244 0.59 13.98 -25.02
C GLN A 244 1.86 13.75 -25.83
N ASP A 245 2.97 14.32 -25.39
CA ASP A 245 4.30 14.03 -25.93
C ASP A 245 4.72 12.59 -25.55
N ARG A 246 4.69 11.71 -26.55
CA ARG A 246 5.03 10.29 -26.36
C ARG A 246 6.52 10.07 -26.06
N SER A 247 7.39 11.03 -26.34
CA SER A 247 8.82 10.94 -25.97
C SER A 247 9.03 10.97 -24.46
N LEU A 248 8.05 11.47 -23.69
CA LEU A 248 8.04 11.49 -22.22
C LEU A 248 7.47 10.21 -21.62
N TRP A 249 7.00 9.27 -22.44
CA TRP A 249 6.44 8.02 -21.94
C TRP A 249 7.53 7.02 -21.56
N HIS A 250 7.33 6.37 -20.41
CA HIS A 250 8.30 5.42 -19.85
C HIS A 250 8.23 4.06 -20.54
N GLY A 251 9.03 3.87 -21.58
CA GLY A 251 9.05 2.67 -22.42
C GLY A 251 9.30 1.37 -21.65
N ALA A 252 10.09 1.40 -20.57
CA ALA A 252 10.33 0.22 -19.74
C ALA A 252 9.05 -0.27 -19.03
N GLU A 253 8.20 0.64 -18.54
CA GLU A 253 6.92 0.29 -17.91
C GLU A 253 5.94 -0.25 -18.96
N ILE A 254 5.93 0.32 -20.17
CA ILE A 254 5.12 -0.19 -21.28
C ILE A 254 5.57 -1.61 -21.65
N GLY A 255 6.88 -1.83 -21.78
CA GLY A 255 7.44 -3.16 -22.08
C GLY A 255 7.04 -4.21 -21.04
N GLU A 256 7.21 -3.89 -19.75
CA GLU A 256 6.79 -4.78 -18.65
C GLU A 256 5.29 -5.10 -18.74
N ALA A 257 4.45 -4.10 -18.97
CA ALA A 257 3.00 -4.29 -19.08
C ALA A 257 2.62 -5.19 -20.25
N LEU A 258 3.22 -5.01 -21.42
CA LEU A 258 2.97 -5.85 -22.59
C LEU A 258 3.42 -7.30 -22.39
N ASP A 259 4.53 -7.51 -21.66
CA ASP A 259 5.00 -8.85 -21.30
C ASP A 259 4.01 -9.55 -20.34
N LEU A 260 3.39 -8.81 -19.42
CA LEU A 260 2.34 -9.32 -18.55
C LEU A 260 1.05 -9.67 -19.31
N LEU A 261 0.69 -8.89 -20.33
CA LEU A 261 -0.54 -9.10 -21.10
C LEU A 261 -0.41 -10.20 -22.17
N ARG A 262 0.79 -10.46 -22.68
CA ARG A 262 1.04 -11.44 -23.75
C ARG A 262 0.42 -12.81 -23.47
N PRO A 263 0.59 -13.46 -22.30
CA PRO A 263 -0.04 -14.74 -22.00
C PRO A 263 -1.56 -14.64 -21.77
N LEU A 264 -2.11 -13.44 -21.55
CA LEU A 264 -3.50 -13.22 -21.20
C LEU A 264 -4.41 -12.93 -22.41
N THR A 265 -3.86 -12.80 -23.60
CA THR A 265 -4.64 -12.46 -24.82
C THR A 265 -5.71 -13.50 -25.18
N ALA A 266 -5.55 -14.75 -24.73
CA ALA A 266 -6.52 -15.83 -24.90
C ALA A 266 -7.33 -16.12 -23.63
N ALA A 267 -7.14 -15.36 -22.56
CA ALA A 267 -7.87 -15.54 -21.30
C ALA A 267 -9.33 -15.07 -21.45
N PRO A 268 -10.25 -15.61 -20.65
CA PRO A 268 -11.61 -15.09 -20.61
C PRO A 268 -11.64 -13.60 -20.32
N PRO A 269 -12.56 -12.83 -20.95
CA PRO A 269 -12.65 -11.39 -20.70
C PRO A 269 -13.00 -11.11 -19.23
N ALA A 270 -12.25 -10.18 -18.64
CA ALA A 270 -12.39 -9.77 -17.25
C ALA A 270 -12.13 -8.26 -17.12
N PRO A 271 -12.65 -7.57 -16.09
CA PRO A 271 -12.68 -6.11 -16.04
C PRO A 271 -11.33 -5.43 -16.20
N TYR A 272 -10.30 -5.88 -15.46
CA TYR A 272 -8.97 -5.28 -15.55
C TYR A 272 -8.26 -5.67 -16.85
N LEU A 273 -8.47 -6.90 -17.33
CA LEU A 273 -7.88 -7.36 -18.59
C LEU A 273 -8.37 -6.50 -19.76
N LEU A 274 -9.67 -6.26 -19.88
CA LEU A 274 -10.22 -5.44 -20.95
C LEU A 274 -9.67 -4.01 -20.91
N GLN A 275 -9.64 -3.40 -19.72
CA GLN A 275 -9.08 -2.05 -19.56
C GLN A 275 -7.58 -2.00 -19.90
N ALA A 276 -6.81 -3.03 -19.52
CA ALA A 276 -5.39 -3.11 -19.81
C ALA A 276 -5.13 -3.29 -21.31
N LEU A 277 -5.92 -4.11 -22.00
CA LEU A 277 -5.81 -4.28 -23.47
C LEU A 277 -6.12 -2.98 -24.21
N ILE A 278 -7.17 -2.26 -23.82
CA ILE A 278 -7.47 -0.92 -24.37
C ILE A 278 -6.30 0.03 -24.15
N ALA A 279 -5.76 0.07 -22.92
CA ALA A 279 -4.61 0.93 -22.62
C ALA A 279 -3.36 0.55 -23.42
N ALA A 280 -3.16 -0.76 -23.71
CA ALA A 280 -2.06 -1.27 -24.50
C ALA A 280 -2.17 -0.81 -25.96
N GLU A 281 -3.38 -0.84 -26.58
CA GLU A 281 -3.56 -0.34 -27.95
C GLU A 281 -3.16 1.13 -28.09
N HIS A 282 -3.44 1.95 -27.11
CA HIS A 282 -2.96 3.33 -27.07
C HIS A 282 -1.45 3.45 -26.86
N ALA A 283 -0.85 2.53 -26.10
CA ALA A 283 0.56 2.60 -25.75
C ALA A 283 1.48 2.11 -26.88
N ILE A 284 1.04 1.15 -27.68
CA ILE A 284 1.83 0.60 -28.82
C ILE A 284 1.73 1.44 -30.08
N ALA A 285 0.68 2.24 -30.24
CA ALA A 285 0.55 3.14 -31.40
C ALA A 285 1.68 4.17 -31.38
N ALA A 286 2.40 4.33 -32.49
CA ALA A 286 3.46 5.32 -32.60
C ALA A 286 2.91 6.75 -32.61
N ASP A 287 1.75 6.95 -33.24
CA ASP A 287 1.01 8.20 -33.31
C ASP A 287 -0.44 7.96 -32.83
N PRO A 288 -1.12 8.92 -32.23
CA PRO A 288 -2.54 8.81 -31.88
C PRO A 288 -3.44 8.37 -33.04
N ALA A 289 -3.11 8.78 -34.26
CA ALA A 289 -3.84 8.40 -35.47
C ALA A 289 -3.71 6.90 -35.82
N ASP A 290 -2.63 6.26 -35.35
CA ASP A 290 -2.34 4.84 -35.61
C ASP A 290 -3.01 3.91 -34.57
N THR A 291 -3.81 4.47 -33.65
CA THR A 291 -4.53 3.64 -32.67
C THR A 291 -5.51 2.71 -33.38
N ALA A 292 -5.42 1.42 -33.11
CA ALA A 292 -6.29 0.39 -33.70
C ALA A 292 -7.70 0.41 -33.07
N TRP A 293 -8.49 1.40 -33.44
CA TRP A 293 -9.84 1.62 -32.88
C TRP A 293 -10.80 0.47 -33.10
N ASP A 294 -10.59 -0.33 -34.15
CA ASP A 294 -11.35 -1.54 -34.44
C ASP A 294 -11.09 -2.69 -33.45
N ARG A 295 -10.04 -2.57 -32.63
CA ARG A 295 -9.67 -3.56 -31.60
C ARG A 295 -10.11 -3.13 -30.19
N ILE A 296 -10.47 -1.87 -30.01
CA ILE A 296 -10.98 -1.28 -28.76
C ILE A 296 -12.50 -1.36 -28.71
#